data_97ec525575063fd11e98cf4140e45b9a
#
_entry.id   97ec525575063fd11e98cf4140e45b9a
#
_cell.length_a   1.000
_cell.length_b   1.000
_cell.length_c   1.000
_cell.angle_alpha   90.00
_cell.angle_beta   90.00
_cell.angle_gamma   90.00
#
_symmetry.space_group_name_H-M   'P 1'
#
loop_
_entity.id
_entity.type
_entity.pdbx_description
1 polymer ?
#
loop_
_entity_poly.entity_id
_entity_poly.type
_entity_poly.pdbx_seq_one_letter_code
_entity_poly.pdbx_strand_id
1 'polypeptide(L)'
;FVSIYAPEDLISVLNARTFIFENQFNKALAQGLLAGVSENSGLLLRPVKKSEVQVLRNKKLRFEQEILYHKVLDLVGDLSLFVQELPMAKIRIHNGGHIVHHQIFKRLVKYVHSRYPA
;
A
#
# COMPACT_ATOMS: atom_id res chain seq x y z
N PHE A 1 6.15 3.38 -12.47
CA PHE A 1 4.89 2.75 -12.89
C PHE A 1 4.90 1.27 -12.56
N VAL A 2 3.80 0.78 -12.03
CA VAL A 2 3.55 -0.66 -11.87
C VAL A 2 2.43 -1.04 -12.82
N SER A 3 2.66 -2.07 -13.62
CA SER A 3 1.66 -2.65 -14.49
C SER A 3 1.40 -4.08 -14.05
N ILE A 4 0.12 -4.44 -13.90
CA ILE A 4 -0.30 -5.77 -13.48
C ILE A 4 -1.14 -6.35 -14.61
N TYR A 5 -0.51 -7.20 -15.42
CA TYR A 5 -1.15 -7.84 -16.58
C TYR A 5 -1.17 -9.36 -16.49
N ALA A 6 -0.27 -9.93 -15.73
CA ALA A 6 -0.09 -11.37 -15.65
C ALA A 6 -0.26 -11.88 -14.21
N PRO A 7 -0.60 -13.15 -14.00
CA PRO A 7 -0.69 -13.75 -12.66
C PRO A 7 0.59 -13.61 -11.84
N GLU A 8 1.75 -13.62 -12.47
CA GLU A 8 3.06 -13.46 -11.83
C GLU A 8 3.21 -12.07 -11.18
N ASP A 9 2.67 -11.03 -11.81
CA ASP A 9 2.67 -9.67 -11.26
C ASP A 9 1.85 -9.62 -9.96
N LEU A 10 0.72 -10.29 -9.93
CA LEU A 10 -0.13 -10.39 -8.75
C LEU A 10 0.57 -11.12 -7.61
N ILE A 11 1.30 -12.19 -7.90
CA ILE A 11 2.10 -12.91 -6.89
C ILE A 11 3.13 -11.97 -6.25
N SER A 12 3.81 -11.15 -7.04
CA SER A 12 4.76 -10.15 -6.52
C SER A 12 4.08 -9.13 -5.62
N VAL A 13 2.90 -8.64 -6.00
CA VAL A 13 2.10 -7.72 -5.17
C VAL A 13 1.74 -8.38 -3.84
N LEU A 14 1.25 -9.61 -3.85
CA LEU A 14 0.85 -10.35 -2.64
C LEU A 14 2.04 -10.65 -1.70
N ASN A 15 3.25 -10.76 -2.24
CA ASN A 15 4.46 -11.01 -1.48
C ASN A 15 5.17 -9.74 -0.99
N ALA A 16 4.68 -8.58 -1.33
CA ALA A 16 5.23 -7.31 -0.88
C ALA A 16 4.89 -7.05 0.58
N ARG A 17 5.92 -6.94 1.42
CA ARG A 17 5.76 -6.69 2.85
C ARG A 17 5.39 -5.24 3.12
N THR A 18 4.61 -5.01 4.17
CA THR A 18 4.35 -3.67 4.70
C THR A 18 5.64 -3.01 5.17
N PHE A 19 5.62 -1.70 5.28
CA PHE A 19 6.76 -0.92 5.75
C PHE A 19 6.33 0.26 6.61
N ILE A 20 7.24 0.73 7.43
CA ILE A 20 7.09 1.95 8.21
C ILE A 20 8.42 2.71 8.23
N PHE A 21 8.37 4.02 8.23
CA PHE A 21 9.57 4.83 8.41
C PHE A 21 9.96 4.91 9.89
N GLU A 22 11.26 4.93 10.15
CA GLU A 22 11.83 4.89 11.50
C GLU A 22 11.26 5.98 12.42
N ASN A 23 11.07 7.19 11.92
CA ASN A 23 10.49 8.27 12.71
C ASN A 23 9.02 8.01 13.10
N GLN A 24 8.25 7.40 12.22
CA GLN A 24 6.86 7.00 12.49
C GLN A 24 6.82 5.81 13.44
N PHE A 25 7.73 4.87 13.27
CA PHE A 25 7.87 3.72 14.15
C PHE A 25 8.16 4.15 15.59
N ASN A 26 9.11 5.05 15.79
CA ASN A 26 9.47 5.55 17.12
C ASN A 26 8.31 6.31 17.78
N LYS A 27 7.55 7.11 17.03
CA LYS A 27 6.34 7.77 17.52
C LYS A 27 5.26 6.79 17.95
N ALA A 28 4.99 5.79 17.10
CA ALA A 28 3.99 4.77 17.39
C ALA A 28 4.39 3.89 18.59
N LEU A 29 5.68 3.56 18.71
CA LEU A 29 6.21 2.83 19.86
C LEU A 29 6.03 3.61 21.15
N ALA A 30 6.34 4.90 21.15
CA ALA A 30 6.14 5.78 22.31
C ALA A 30 4.66 5.90 22.72
N GLN A 31 3.74 5.73 21.79
CA GLN A 31 2.29 5.73 22.03
C GLN A 31 1.72 4.35 22.37
N GLY A 32 2.55 3.30 22.43
CA GLY A 32 2.11 1.93 22.68
C GLY A 32 1.30 1.27 21.55
N LEU A 33 1.31 1.84 20.36
CA LEU A 33 0.49 1.40 19.22
C LEU A 33 1.03 0.16 18.49
N LEU A 34 2.25 -0.25 18.77
CA LEU A 34 2.93 -1.37 18.09
C LEU A 34 2.96 -2.65 18.92
N ALA A 35 2.14 -2.75 19.94
CA ALA A 35 1.99 -3.98 20.71
C ALA A 35 1.54 -5.12 19.79
N GLY A 36 2.33 -6.19 19.70
CA GLY A 36 2.04 -7.34 18.83
C GLY A 36 2.64 -7.27 17.43
N VAL A 37 3.29 -6.17 17.03
CA VAL A 37 4.06 -6.11 15.79
C VAL A 37 5.42 -6.79 16.02
N SER A 38 5.64 -7.92 15.33
CA SER A 38 6.92 -8.61 15.37
C SER A 38 7.92 -8.00 14.37
N GLU A 39 9.20 -8.21 14.62
CA GLU A 39 10.26 -7.80 13.66
C GLU A 39 10.11 -8.43 12.27
N ASN A 40 9.35 -9.52 12.16
CA ASN A 40 9.10 -10.21 10.90
C ASN A 40 7.88 -9.67 10.14
N SER A 41 7.10 -8.77 10.74
CA SER A 41 5.83 -8.29 10.16
C SER A 41 6.00 -7.31 9.01
N GLY A 42 7.17 -6.68 8.86
CA GLY A 42 7.38 -5.68 7.82
C GLY A 42 8.79 -5.13 7.77
N LEU A 43 8.95 -4.10 6.98
CA LEU A 43 10.22 -3.41 6.77
C LEU A 43 10.28 -2.11 7.55
N LEU A 44 11.41 -1.86 8.21
CA LEU A 44 11.72 -0.55 8.81
C LEU A 44 12.63 0.22 7.86
N LEU A 45 12.23 1.41 7.48
CA LEU A 45 12.91 2.23 6.48
C LEU A 45 13.46 3.52 7.08
N ARG A 46 14.61 3.94 6.58
CA ARG A 46 15.21 5.25 6.85
C ARG A 46 15.44 5.99 5.54
N PRO A 47 14.93 7.22 5.37
CA PRO A 47 15.29 8.05 4.22
C PRO A 47 16.78 8.37 4.24
N VAL A 48 17.47 8.21 3.11
CA VAL A 48 18.88 8.56 2.95
C VAL A 48 19.02 9.82 2.12
N LYS A 49 18.36 9.83 0.96
CA LYS A 49 18.31 10.96 0.03
C LYS A 49 16.91 11.05 -0.56
N LYS A 50 16.68 12.10 -1.36
CA LYS A 50 15.44 12.19 -2.13
C LYS A 50 15.29 10.95 -3.00
N SER A 51 14.21 10.22 -2.81
CA SER A 51 13.88 8.96 -3.50
C SER A 51 14.74 7.74 -3.16
N GLU A 52 15.60 7.82 -2.15
CA GLU A 52 16.39 6.68 -1.67
C GLU A 52 16.04 6.35 -0.21
N VAL A 53 15.89 5.08 0.07
CA VAL A 53 15.64 4.56 1.43
C VAL A 53 16.60 3.43 1.77
N GLN A 54 16.95 3.35 3.05
CA GLN A 54 17.72 2.24 3.60
C GLN A 54 16.77 1.31 4.35
N VAL A 55 16.87 0.01 4.10
CA VAL A 55 16.19 -1.01 4.88
C VAL A 55 17.02 -1.33 6.11
N LEU A 56 16.41 -1.18 7.30
CA LEU A 56 17.09 -1.37 8.58
C LEU A 56 16.98 -2.81 9.09
N ARG A 57 17.70 -3.10 10.19
CA ARG A 57 17.70 -4.37 10.93
C ARG A 57 18.18 -5.57 10.10
N ASN A 58 19.20 -5.38 9.27
CA ASN A 58 19.81 -6.42 8.42
C ASN A 58 18.82 -7.14 7.51
N LYS A 59 17.69 -6.52 7.22
CA LYS A 59 16.72 -7.02 6.24
C LYS A 59 17.05 -6.52 4.85
N LYS A 60 16.66 -7.30 3.86
CA LYS A 60 16.76 -6.94 2.44
C LYS A 60 15.37 -6.96 1.81
N LEU A 61 15.22 -6.19 0.75
CA LEU A 61 14.04 -6.30 -0.11
C LEU A 61 13.98 -7.70 -0.72
N ARG A 62 12.78 -8.27 -0.82
CA ARG A 62 12.53 -9.51 -1.55
C ARG A 62 12.71 -9.33 -3.05
N PHE A 63 12.39 -8.14 -3.54
CA PHE A 63 12.58 -7.70 -4.92
C PHE A 63 12.68 -6.17 -4.95
N GLU A 64 13.24 -5.62 -6.01
CA GLU A 64 13.63 -4.21 -6.11
C GLU A 64 12.50 -3.22 -5.80
N GLN A 65 11.30 -3.49 -6.29
CA GLN A 65 10.16 -2.59 -6.16
C GLN A 65 9.18 -3.01 -5.07
N GLU A 66 9.62 -3.76 -4.07
CA GLU A 66 8.74 -4.30 -3.01
C GLU A 66 7.92 -3.21 -2.32
N ILE A 67 8.51 -2.07 -2.00
CA ILE A 67 7.84 -0.94 -1.33
C ILE A 67 6.69 -0.41 -2.20
N LEU A 68 6.95 -0.25 -3.49
CA LEU A 68 5.95 0.22 -4.44
C LEU A 68 4.82 -0.80 -4.64
N TYR A 69 5.17 -2.07 -4.74
CA TYR A 69 4.18 -3.15 -4.86
C TYR A 69 3.30 -3.29 -3.62
N HIS A 70 3.85 -3.03 -2.43
CA HIS A 70 3.02 -2.99 -1.23
C HIS A 70 2.00 -1.84 -1.28
N LYS A 71 2.36 -0.68 -1.82
CA LYS A 71 1.42 0.41 -2.07
C LYS A 71 0.30 0.03 -3.04
N VAL A 72 0.61 -0.78 -4.03
CA VAL A 72 -0.41 -1.35 -4.94
C VAL A 72 -1.32 -2.33 -4.21
N LEU A 73 -0.77 -3.16 -3.34
CA LEU A 73 -1.55 -4.07 -2.50
C LEU A 73 -2.54 -3.31 -1.60
N ASP A 74 -2.08 -2.25 -0.96
CA ASP A 74 -2.92 -1.37 -0.15
C ASP A 74 -4.08 -0.77 -0.97
N LEU A 75 -3.78 -0.30 -2.17
CA LEU A 75 -4.79 0.26 -3.08
C LEU A 75 -5.85 -0.77 -3.46
N VAL A 76 -5.43 -1.96 -3.88
CA VAL A 76 -6.32 -3.05 -4.26
C VAL A 76 -7.16 -3.50 -3.07
N GLY A 77 -6.55 -3.63 -1.89
CA GLY A 77 -7.25 -3.97 -0.66
C GLY A 77 -8.30 -2.93 -0.28
N ASP A 78 -7.95 -1.65 -0.33
CA ASP A 78 -8.89 -0.57 -0.02
C ASP A 78 -10.03 -0.50 -1.04
N LEU A 79 -9.73 -0.65 -2.33
CA LEU A 79 -10.75 -0.66 -3.39
C LEU A 79 -11.73 -1.83 -3.22
N SER A 80 -11.26 -2.99 -2.80
CA SER A 80 -12.09 -4.18 -2.59
C SER A 80 -13.14 -4.02 -1.50
N LEU A 81 -12.99 -3.04 -0.61
CA LEU A 81 -14.03 -2.69 0.38
C LEU A 81 -15.24 -1.99 -0.24
N PHE A 82 -15.11 -1.44 -1.43
CA PHE A 82 -16.14 -0.64 -2.09
C PHE A 82 -16.72 -1.30 -3.34
N VAL A 83 -16.01 -2.25 -3.93
CA VAL A 83 -16.43 -2.95 -5.16
C VAL A 83 -16.25 -4.46 -5.00
N GLN A 84 -17.14 -5.23 -5.62
CA GLN A 84 -17.06 -6.70 -5.60
C GLN A 84 -16.04 -7.22 -6.61
N GLU A 85 -15.87 -6.52 -7.71
CA GLU A 85 -14.94 -6.87 -8.78
C GLU A 85 -14.03 -5.68 -9.08
N LEU A 86 -12.76 -5.95 -9.35
CA LEU A 86 -11.83 -4.90 -9.73
C LEU A 86 -12.22 -4.34 -11.11
N PRO A 87 -12.32 -3.01 -11.23
CA PRO A 87 -12.68 -2.38 -12.49
C PRO A 87 -11.58 -2.58 -13.54
N MET A 88 -11.98 -2.79 -14.79
CA MET A 88 -11.06 -2.69 -15.91
C MET A 88 -10.74 -1.20 -16.18
N ALA A 89 -9.79 -0.68 -15.45
CA ALA A 89 -9.46 0.73 -15.47
C ALA A 89 -7.96 0.97 -15.36
N LYS A 90 -7.50 2.08 -15.92
CA LYS A 90 -6.17 2.61 -15.68
C LYS A 90 -6.22 3.55 -14.49
N ILE A 91 -5.53 3.22 -13.43
CA ILE A 91 -5.51 4.00 -12.19
C ILE A 91 -4.14 4.66 -12.05
N ARG A 92 -4.13 5.97 -11.86
CA ARG A 92 -2.92 6.74 -11.53
C ARG A 92 -3.07 7.33 -10.14
N ILE A 93 -2.07 7.08 -9.30
CA ILE A 93 -2.08 7.59 -7.93
C ILE A 93 -0.75 8.26 -7.62
N HIS A 94 -0.86 9.43 -7.02
CA HIS A 94 0.26 10.18 -6.49
C HIS A 94 0.02 10.42 -5.00
N ASN A 95 1.00 10.06 -4.16
CA ASN A 95 0.91 10.15 -2.70
C ASN A 95 -0.34 9.46 -2.10
N GLY A 96 -0.68 8.30 -2.61
CA GLY A 96 -1.80 7.51 -2.12
C GLY A 96 -1.58 6.95 -0.70
N GLY A 97 -2.68 6.69 -0.01
CA GLY A 97 -2.72 6.07 1.31
C GLY A 97 -4.16 5.71 1.69
N HIS A 98 -4.35 4.91 2.73
CA HIS A 98 -5.67 4.38 3.12
C HIS A 98 -6.74 5.47 3.29
N ILE A 99 -6.43 6.56 3.98
CA ILE A 99 -7.39 7.66 4.21
C ILE A 99 -7.83 8.28 2.88
N VAL A 100 -6.89 8.58 2.00
CA VAL A 100 -7.17 9.18 0.68
C VAL A 100 -7.93 8.19 -0.20
N HIS A 101 -7.54 6.91 -0.22
CA HIS A 101 -8.23 5.86 -0.96
C HIS A 101 -9.70 5.75 -0.53
N HIS A 102 -9.96 5.67 0.76
CA HIS A 102 -11.32 5.55 1.30
C HIS A 102 -12.19 6.76 0.94
N GLN A 103 -11.66 7.98 1.05
CA GLN A 103 -12.38 9.20 0.68
C GLN A 103 -12.76 9.23 -0.80
N ILE A 104 -11.82 8.89 -1.68
CA ILE A 104 -12.03 8.89 -3.13
C ILE A 104 -12.99 7.78 -3.54
N PHE A 105 -12.78 6.56 -3.05
CA PHE A 105 -13.61 5.41 -3.42
C PHE A 105 -15.06 5.57 -2.94
N LYS A 106 -15.27 6.11 -1.75
CA LYS A 106 -16.60 6.43 -1.26
C LYS A 106 -17.34 7.42 -2.16
N ARG A 107 -16.65 8.43 -2.66
CA ARG A 107 -17.22 9.39 -3.62
C ARG A 107 -17.48 8.77 -4.98
N LEU A 108 -16.55 7.94 -5.46
CA LEU A 108 -16.67 7.26 -6.74
C LEU A 108 -17.88 6.32 -6.76
N VAL A 109 -18.08 5.53 -5.71
CA VAL A 109 -19.23 4.63 -5.59
C VAL A 109 -20.54 5.41 -5.60
N LYS A 110 -20.62 6.50 -4.86
CA LYS A 110 -21.81 7.39 -4.90
C LYS A 110 -22.07 7.94 -6.30
N TYR A 111 -21.04 8.38 -6.99
CA TYR A 111 -21.15 8.89 -8.35
C TYR A 111 -21.67 7.83 -9.33
N VAL A 112 -21.09 6.63 -9.27
CA VAL A 112 -21.51 5.51 -10.13
C VAL A 112 -22.95 5.13 -9.86
N HIS A 113 -23.36 5.01 -8.60
CA HIS A 113 -24.76 4.69 -8.24
C HIS A 113 -25.76 5.76 -8.67
N SER A 114 -25.38 7.04 -8.67
CA SER A 114 -26.23 8.12 -9.15
C SER A 114 -26.40 8.14 -10.68
N ARG A 115 -25.38 7.70 -11.40
CA ARG A 115 -25.38 7.68 -12.88
C ARG A 115 -25.94 6.39 -13.46
N TYR A 116 -25.73 5.29 -12.77
CA TYR A 116 -26.10 3.94 -13.20
C TYR A 116 -26.82 3.22 -12.07
N PRO A 117 -28.04 3.68 -11.68
CA PRO A 117 -28.81 2.97 -10.69
C PRO A 117 -29.15 1.57 -11.21
N ALA A 118 -28.92 0.57 -10.36
CA ALA A 118 -29.19 -0.82 -10.71
C ALA A 118 -30.69 -1.07 -10.99
#